data_0189e0adee3d7225a757b9bf7f257b12
#
_entry.id   0189e0adee3d7225a757b9bf7f257b12
#
_cell.length_a   1.000
_cell.length_b   1.000
_cell.length_c   1.000
_cell.angle_alpha   90.00
_cell.angle_beta   90.00
_cell.angle_gamma   90.00
#
_symmetry.space_group_name_H-M   'P 1'
#
loop_
_entity.id
_entity.type
_entity.pdbx_description
1 polymer ?
#
loop_
_entity_poly.entity_id
_entity_poly.type
_entity_poly.pdbx_seq_one_letter_code
_entity_poly.pdbx_strand_id
1 'polypeptide(L)'
;MSELEKQSNEQKILVAAEQEFLTKGFDGARTTSIAKAAGVTHAMLHYYFRTKEQLFERILDEKVSVMSKVLFPAWGDPDLPFLNRLTMIISAHFDFLVENPLLPRFLINEILSRPERYELLQSRISQYAGVVFDNLQTEITKSVEKGEILPVDGKMLFINVMSLNVFTFIAYPLLETAMGDLMADRERFLAIRKAENIEVIMSRILKR
;
A
#
# COMPACT_ATOMS: atom_id res chain seq x y z
N MET A 1 34.47 1.80 9.28
CA MET A 1 33.19 2.28 8.70
C MET A 1 32.42 2.95 9.81
N SER A 2 32.11 4.23 9.67
CA SER A 2 31.37 4.97 10.69
C SER A 2 29.89 4.51 10.75
N GLU A 3 29.19 4.79 11.84
CA GLU A 3 27.76 4.44 12.00
C GLU A 3 26.90 5.10 10.90
N LEU A 4 27.22 6.35 10.53
CA LEU A 4 26.57 7.08 9.44
C LEU A 4 26.80 6.42 8.06
N GLU A 5 28.00 5.90 7.79
CA GLU A 5 28.29 5.16 6.55
C GLU A 5 27.54 3.83 6.50
N LYS A 6 27.40 3.16 7.63
CA LYS A 6 26.62 1.91 7.73
C LYS A 6 25.15 2.17 7.41
N GLN A 7 24.49 3.15 8.04
CA GLN A 7 23.11 3.54 7.76
C GLN A 7 22.92 3.95 6.30
N SER A 8 23.86 4.73 5.74
CA SER A 8 23.80 5.15 4.33
C SER A 8 23.88 3.95 3.36
N ASN A 9 24.72 2.95 3.63
CA ASN A 9 24.86 1.78 2.76
C ASN A 9 23.68 0.81 2.88
N GLU A 10 23.15 0.60 4.09
CA GLU A 10 21.93 -0.17 4.30
C GLU A 10 20.78 0.42 3.50
N GLN A 11 20.56 1.72 3.60
CA GLN A 11 19.48 2.41 2.87
C GLN A 11 19.65 2.33 1.35
N LYS A 12 20.87 2.47 0.82
CA LYS A 12 21.15 2.27 -0.62
C LYS A 12 20.81 0.86 -1.08
N ILE A 13 21.12 -0.15 -0.26
CA ILE A 13 20.80 -1.54 -0.56
C ILE A 13 19.28 -1.74 -0.58
N LEU A 14 18.54 -1.20 0.39
CA LEU A 14 17.09 -1.30 0.47
C LEU A 14 16.41 -0.66 -0.75
N VAL A 15 16.80 0.55 -1.14
CA VAL A 15 16.27 1.23 -2.32
C VAL A 15 16.54 0.44 -3.60
N ALA A 16 17.76 -0.06 -3.79
CA ALA A 16 18.12 -0.87 -4.96
C ALA A 16 17.38 -2.21 -4.98
N ALA A 17 17.20 -2.83 -3.82
CA ALA A 17 16.49 -4.10 -3.68
C ALA A 17 14.99 -3.94 -3.94
N GLU A 18 14.39 -2.87 -3.46
CA GLU A 18 12.99 -2.56 -3.75
C GLU A 18 12.75 -2.48 -5.26
N GLN A 19 13.56 -1.73 -5.99
CA GLN A 19 13.44 -1.62 -7.44
C GLN A 19 13.62 -2.96 -8.15
N GLU A 20 14.60 -3.76 -7.73
CA GLU A 20 14.85 -5.08 -8.31
C GLU A 20 13.67 -6.03 -8.06
N PHE A 21 13.11 -6.06 -6.84
CA PHE A 21 11.95 -6.90 -6.50
C PHE A 21 10.67 -6.44 -7.20
N LEU A 22 10.38 -5.13 -7.22
CA LEU A 22 9.18 -4.59 -7.87
C LEU A 22 9.16 -4.86 -9.38
N THR A 23 10.35 -4.89 -10.02
CA THR A 23 10.46 -5.06 -11.47
C THR A 23 10.55 -6.53 -11.90
N LYS A 24 11.24 -7.38 -11.12
CA LYS A 24 11.55 -8.76 -11.51
C LYS A 24 10.86 -9.82 -10.66
N GLY A 25 10.11 -9.40 -9.65
CA GLY A 25 9.60 -10.28 -8.62
C GLY A 25 10.70 -10.82 -7.71
N PHE A 26 10.31 -11.53 -6.66
CA PHE A 26 11.31 -12.11 -5.76
C PHE A 26 12.21 -13.12 -6.49
N ASP A 27 11.67 -14.06 -7.26
CA ASP A 27 12.45 -15.14 -7.88
C ASP A 27 13.43 -14.62 -8.95
N GLY A 28 13.02 -13.60 -9.72
CA GLY A 28 13.86 -12.98 -10.75
C GLY A 28 14.92 -12.03 -10.22
N ALA A 29 14.77 -11.54 -8.99
CA ALA A 29 15.71 -10.61 -8.38
C ALA A 29 17.03 -11.30 -8.01
N ARG A 30 18.16 -10.59 -8.27
CA ARG A 30 19.49 -11.09 -7.99
C ARG A 30 20.23 -10.16 -7.04
N THR A 31 20.78 -10.71 -5.94
CA THR A 31 21.57 -9.96 -4.94
C THR A 31 22.79 -9.29 -5.55
N THR A 32 23.39 -9.88 -6.59
CA THR A 32 24.50 -9.27 -7.35
C THR A 32 24.09 -8.02 -8.10
N SER A 33 22.87 -8.02 -8.71
CA SER A 33 22.32 -6.84 -9.39
C SER A 33 22.00 -5.73 -8.37
N ILE A 34 21.44 -6.11 -7.22
CA ILE A 34 21.12 -5.20 -6.12
C ILE A 34 22.40 -4.52 -5.60
N ALA A 35 23.43 -5.30 -5.29
CA ALA A 35 24.72 -4.78 -4.82
C ALA A 35 25.32 -3.78 -5.81
N LYS A 36 25.32 -4.13 -7.11
CA LYS A 36 25.79 -3.24 -8.19
C LYS A 36 24.99 -1.95 -8.25
N ALA A 37 23.66 -2.01 -8.20
CA ALA A 37 22.78 -0.84 -8.25
C ALA A 37 22.96 0.05 -7.00
N ALA A 38 23.17 -0.55 -5.83
CA ALA A 38 23.43 0.16 -4.58
C ALA A 38 24.84 0.77 -4.49
N GLY A 39 25.75 0.46 -5.42
CA GLY A 39 27.13 0.90 -5.38
C GLY A 39 27.96 0.28 -4.24
N VAL A 40 27.59 -0.94 -3.82
CA VAL A 40 28.28 -1.68 -2.76
C VAL A 40 28.82 -3.02 -3.29
N THR A 41 29.78 -3.61 -2.57
CA THR A 41 30.24 -4.97 -2.89
C THR A 41 29.18 -6.01 -2.49
N HIS A 42 29.18 -7.16 -3.17
CA HIS A 42 28.30 -8.27 -2.83
C HIS A 42 28.54 -8.78 -1.38
N ALA A 43 29.80 -8.75 -0.92
CA ALA A 43 30.15 -9.06 0.46
C ALA A 43 29.52 -8.07 1.47
N MET A 44 29.48 -6.78 1.13
CA MET A 44 28.79 -5.78 1.96
C MET A 44 27.29 -6.03 2.02
N LEU A 45 26.65 -6.34 0.90
CA LEU A 45 25.23 -6.68 0.91
C LEU A 45 24.96 -7.87 1.85
N HIS A 46 25.76 -8.94 1.76
CA HIS A 46 25.63 -10.10 2.65
C HIS A 46 25.96 -9.81 4.13
N TYR A 47 26.76 -8.80 4.39
CA TYR A 47 27.00 -8.35 5.76
C TYR A 47 25.77 -7.72 6.39
N TYR A 48 24.99 -6.91 5.62
CA TYR A 48 23.75 -6.29 6.09
C TYR A 48 22.56 -7.25 6.05
N PHE A 49 22.46 -8.00 4.96
CA PHE A 49 21.34 -8.90 4.71
C PHE A 49 21.88 -10.27 4.29
N ARG A 50 21.85 -11.21 5.22
CA ARG A 50 22.45 -12.54 5.01
C ARG A 50 21.77 -13.33 3.88
N THR A 51 20.46 -13.12 3.69
CA THR A 51 19.68 -13.81 2.68
C THR A 51 18.81 -12.83 1.88
N LYS A 52 18.37 -13.26 0.71
CA LYS A 52 17.43 -12.50 -0.13
C LYS A 52 16.06 -12.38 0.54
N GLU A 53 15.67 -13.39 1.30
CA GLU A 53 14.44 -13.43 2.08
C GLU A 53 14.44 -12.33 3.15
N GLN A 54 15.50 -12.21 3.94
CA GLN A 54 15.62 -11.15 4.95
C GLN A 54 15.55 -9.74 4.35
N LEU A 55 16.16 -9.55 3.19
CA LEU A 55 16.10 -8.29 2.46
C LEU A 55 14.67 -7.99 1.99
N PHE A 56 13.98 -9.00 1.48
CA PHE A 56 12.59 -8.90 1.05
C PHE A 56 11.65 -8.58 2.23
N GLU A 57 11.77 -9.31 3.34
CA GLU A 57 10.98 -9.07 4.56
C GLU A 57 11.18 -7.65 5.08
N ARG A 58 12.42 -7.16 5.09
CA ARG A 58 12.72 -5.79 5.53
C ARG A 58 12.02 -4.74 4.67
N ILE A 59 11.97 -4.95 3.35
CA ILE A 59 11.27 -4.04 2.43
C ILE A 59 9.75 -4.09 2.68
N LEU A 60 9.18 -5.28 2.88
CA LEU A 60 7.77 -5.41 3.24
C LEU A 60 7.43 -4.69 4.54
N ASP A 61 8.25 -4.87 5.58
CA ASP A 61 8.08 -4.21 6.87
C ASP A 61 8.13 -2.68 6.74
N GLU A 62 9.04 -2.16 5.91
CA GLU A 62 9.09 -0.71 5.62
C GLU A 62 7.83 -0.22 4.90
N LYS A 63 7.35 -0.94 3.89
CA LYS A 63 6.12 -0.54 3.16
C LYS A 63 4.89 -0.58 4.06
N VAL A 64 4.75 -1.62 4.89
CA VAL A 64 3.68 -1.70 5.89
C VAL A 64 3.79 -0.56 6.91
N SER A 65 5.00 -0.25 7.39
CA SER A 65 5.23 0.86 8.32
C SER A 65 4.89 2.22 7.71
N VAL A 66 5.30 2.48 6.46
CA VAL A 66 4.97 3.73 5.76
C VAL A 66 3.46 3.85 5.56
N MET A 67 2.82 2.80 5.07
CA MET A 67 1.36 2.77 4.88
C MET A 67 0.62 3.01 6.19
N SER A 68 1.05 2.40 7.29
CA SER A 68 0.42 2.59 8.59
C SER A 68 0.57 4.03 9.08
N LYS A 69 1.74 4.65 8.93
CA LYS A 69 1.97 6.07 9.30
C LYS A 69 1.13 7.05 8.48
N VAL A 70 0.79 6.68 7.25
CA VAL A 70 -0.08 7.48 6.38
C VAL A 70 -1.56 7.33 6.76
N LEU A 71 -1.99 6.12 7.11
CA LEU A 71 -3.40 5.83 7.36
C LEU A 71 -3.84 6.08 8.82
N PHE A 72 -3.01 5.75 9.81
CA PHE A 72 -3.40 5.83 11.21
C PHE A 72 -3.66 7.25 11.74
N PRO A 73 -2.97 8.32 11.34
CA PRO A 73 -3.27 9.67 11.85
C PRO A 73 -4.71 10.10 11.60
N ALA A 74 -5.28 9.74 10.43
CA ALA A 74 -6.66 10.06 10.13
C ALA A 74 -7.69 9.28 11.00
N TRP A 75 -7.34 8.07 11.48
CA TRP A 75 -8.16 7.33 12.43
C TRP A 75 -8.08 7.87 13.86
N GLY A 76 -6.93 8.44 14.23
CA GLY A 76 -6.63 8.83 15.61
C GLY A 76 -7.19 10.17 16.05
N ASP A 77 -7.82 10.94 15.16
CA ASP A 77 -8.40 12.23 15.51
C ASP A 77 -9.91 12.10 15.81
N PRO A 78 -10.28 12.02 17.11
CA PRO A 78 -11.68 11.85 17.51
C PRO A 78 -12.53 13.11 17.26
N ASP A 79 -11.91 14.27 17.09
CA ASP A 79 -12.60 15.55 16.88
C ASP A 79 -13.08 15.73 15.44
N LEU A 80 -12.52 14.95 14.51
CA LEU A 80 -12.97 14.97 13.13
C LEU A 80 -14.19 14.06 12.92
N PRO A 81 -15.24 14.53 12.21
CA PRO A 81 -16.38 13.70 11.82
C PRO A 81 -15.93 12.44 11.05
N PHE A 82 -16.65 11.33 11.26
CA PHE A 82 -16.32 10.04 10.62
C PHE A 82 -16.16 10.14 9.10
N LEU A 83 -17.07 10.85 8.43
CA LEU A 83 -17.03 11.04 6.97
C LEU A 83 -15.77 11.77 6.50
N ASN A 84 -15.31 12.76 7.27
CA ASN A 84 -14.07 13.48 6.95
C ASN A 84 -12.86 12.57 7.10
N ARG A 85 -12.79 11.80 8.19
CA ARG A 85 -11.73 10.81 8.43
C ARG A 85 -11.71 9.76 7.33
N LEU A 86 -12.87 9.22 6.94
CA LEU A 86 -12.98 8.24 5.87
C LEU A 86 -12.49 8.81 4.53
N THR A 87 -12.88 10.04 4.19
CA THR A 87 -12.39 10.73 2.98
C THR A 87 -10.87 10.88 3.00
N MET A 88 -10.31 11.30 4.13
CA MET A 88 -8.86 11.45 4.29
C MET A 88 -8.13 10.11 4.13
N ILE A 89 -8.67 9.03 4.68
CA ILE A 89 -8.06 7.69 4.59
C ILE A 89 -8.10 7.17 3.14
N ILE A 90 -9.23 7.31 2.44
CA ILE A 90 -9.35 6.90 1.03
C ILE A 90 -8.34 7.68 0.18
N SER A 91 -8.26 9.00 0.38
CA SER A 91 -7.32 9.87 -0.33
C SER A 91 -5.87 9.51 -0.03
N ALA A 92 -5.50 9.41 1.25
CA ALA A 92 -4.15 9.09 1.68
C ALA A 92 -3.68 7.70 1.19
N HIS A 93 -4.57 6.71 1.20
CA HIS A 93 -4.28 5.40 0.62
C HIS A 93 -4.06 5.48 -0.89
N PHE A 94 -4.89 6.25 -1.60
CA PHE A 94 -4.71 6.45 -3.05
C PHE A 94 -3.37 7.15 -3.35
N ASP A 95 -3.04 8.20 -2.61
CA ASP A 95 -1.79 8.95 -2.78
C ASP A 95 -0.55 8.09 -2.48
N PHE A 96 -0.62 7.23 -1.45
CA PHE A 96 0.41 6.23 -1.20
C PHE A 96 0.61 5.29 -2.40
N LEU A 97 -0.48 4.88 -3.08
CA LEU A 97 -0.38 4.04 -4.28
C LEU A 97 0.15 4.82 -5.50
N VAL A 98 -0.12 6.12 -5.61
CA VAL A 98 0.49 7.00 -6.63
C VAL A 98 2.01 7.03 -6.49
N GLU A 99 2.50 7.12 -5.26
CA GLU A 99 3.94 7.09 -4.93
C GLU A 99 4.55 5.69 -5.07
N ASN A 100 3.74 4.63 -4.95
CA ASN A 100 4.19 3.23 -5.00
C ASN A 100 3.41 2.41 -6.05
N PRO A 101 3.39 2.80 -7.34
CA PRO A 101 2.45 2.27 -8.33
C PRO A 101 2.67 0.79 -8.68
N LEU A 102 3.87 0.26 -8.49
CA LEU A 102 4.19 -1.14 -8.77
C LEU A 102 3.89 -2.06 -7.59
N LEU A 103 3.73 -1.51 -6.38
CA LEU A 103 3.55 -2.29 -5.16
C LEU A 103 2.31 -3.19 -5.19
N PRO A 104 1.11 -2.75 -5.63
CA PRO A 104 -0.06 -3.61 -5.68
C PRO A 104 0.13 -4.83 -6.56
N ARG A 105 0.66 -4.63 -7.76
CA ARG A 105 0.94 -5.71 -8.70
C ARG A 105 1.97 -6.69 -8.15
N PHE A 106 3.03 -6.17 -7.54
CA PHE A 106 4.06 -6.97 -6.91
C PHE A 106 3.47 -7.86 -5.81
N LEU A 107 2.71 -7.29 -4.86
CA LEU A 107 2.11 -8.04 -3.76
C LEU A 107 1.17 -9.15 -4.26
N ILE A 108 0.32 -8.87 -5.25
CA ILE A 108 -0.57 -9.88 -5.83
C ILE A 108 0.22 -11.00 -6.50
N ASN A 109 1.25 -10.67 -7.27
CA ASN A 109 2.08 -11.67 -7.91
C ASN A 109 2.80 -12.56 -6.88
N GLU A 110 3.32 -11.99 -5.80
CA GLU A 110 3.99 -12.75 -4.74
C GLU A 110 3.01 -13.66 -3.98
N ILE A 111 1.79 -13.18 -3.69
CA ILE A 111 0.73 -13.98 -3.06
C ILE A 111 0.34 -15.18 -3.93
N LEU A 112 0.18 -14.96 -5.25
CA LEU A 112 -0.25 -16.01 -6.17
C LEU A 112 0.86 -17.01 -6.52
N SER A 113 2.12 -16.61 -6.40
CA SER A 113 3.26 -17.43 -6.83
C SER A 113 3.74 -18.43 -5.79
N ARG A 114 3.57 -18.14 -4.48
CA ARG A 114 4.13 -18.97 -3.41
C ARG A 114 3.29 -18.94 -2.12
N PRO A 115 2.79 -20.11 -1.67
CA PRO A 115 2.03 -20.22 -0.41
C PRO A 115 2.81 -19.69 0.81
N GLU A 116 4.12 -19.95 0.89
CA GLU A 116 4.95 -19.56 2.04
C GLU A 116 5.01 -18.03 2.19
N ARG A 117 4.97 -17.28 1.08
CA ARG A 117 4.96 -15.81 1.11
C ARG A 117 3.60 -15.26 1.44
N TYR A 118 2.54 -15.96 1.04
CA TYR A 118 1.19 -15.63 1.50
C TYR A 118 1.09 -15.70 3.02
N GLU A 119 1.62 -16.75 3.66
CA GLU A 119 1.64 -16.88 5.12
C GLU A 119 2.42 -15.74 5.80
N LEU A 120 3.57 -15.36 5.25
CA LEU A 120 4.34 -14.21 5.74
C LEU A 120 3.54 -12.90 5.66
N LEU A 121 2.96 -12.59 4.48
CA LEU A 121 2.12 -11.41 4.30
C LEU A 121 0.91 -11.44 5.23
N GLN A 122 0.23 -12.57 5.33
CA GLN A 122 -0.91 -12.77 6.20
C GLN A 122 -0.55 -12.48 7.67
N SER A 123 0.59 -12.99 8.13
CA SER A 123 1.05 -12.74 9.51
C SER A 123 1.30 -11.26 9.79
N ARG A 124 1.85 -10.53 8.82
CA ARG A 124 2.11 -9.08 8.94
C ARG A 124 0.81 -8.27 8.93
N ILE A 125 -0.13 -8.61 8.07
CA ILE A 125 -1.41 -7.90 7.96
C ILE A 125 -2.31 -8.22 9.16
N SER A 126 -2.37 -9.47 9.61
CA SER A 126 -3.27 -9.90 10.67
C SER A 126 -2.99 -9.23 12.02
N GLN A 127 -1.75 -8.81 12.28
CA GLN A 127 -1.39 -8.07 13.49
C GLN A 127 -2.17 -6.75 13.64
N TYR A 128 -2.52 -6.13 12.53
CA TYR A 128 -3.22 -4.84 12.50
C TYR A 128 -4.71 -4.97 12.16
N ALA A 129 -5.07 -6.02 11.41
CA ALA A 129 -6.40 -6.15 10.81
C ALA A 129 -7.53 -6.18 11.84
N GLY A 130 -7.38 -6.91 12.94
CA GLY A 130 -8.40 -7.02 13.98
C GLY A 130 -8.75 -5.66 14.57
N VAL A 131 -7.75 -4.94 15.07
CA VAL A 131 -7.94 -3.63 15.70
C VAL A 131 -8.51 -2.61 14.72
N VAL A 132 -8.05 -2.62 13.45
CA VAL A 132 -8.53 -1.71 12.42
C VAL A 132 -10.01 -1.96 12.11
N PHE A 133 -10.41 -3.24 11.94
CA PHE A 133 -11.79 -3.57 11.63
C PHE A 133 -12.76 -3.34 12.79
N ASP A 134 -12.34 -3.63 14.02
CA ASP A 134 -13.17 -3.39 15.21
C ASP A 134 -13.39 -1.89 15.44
N ASN A 135 -12.35 -1.08 15.27
CA ASN A 135 -12.46 0.37 15.35
C ASN A 135 -13.34 0.93 14.23
N LEU A 136 -13.16 0.47 12.99
CA LEU A 136 -13.97 0.90 11.86
C LEU A 136 -15.45 0.58 12.09
N GLN A 137 -15.77 -0.63 12.52
CA GLN A 137 -17.15 -1.04 12.78
C GLN A 137 -17.77 -0.24 13.93
N THR A 138 -16.99 0.04 14.97
CA THR A 138 -17.45 0.88 16.10
C THR A 138 -17.82 2.29 15.66
N GLU A 139 -16.98 2.93 14.84
CA GLU A 139 -17.26 4.27 14.32
C GLU A 139 -18.43 4.30 13.34
N ILE A 140 -18.55 3.29 12.49
CA ILE A 140 -19.73 3.11 11.63
C ILE A 140 -21.00 3.02 12.47
N THR A 141 -21.01 2.18 13.50
CA THR A 141 -22.17 2.00 14.37
C THR A 141 -22.59 3.33 15.00
N LYS A 142 -21.64 4.08 15.57
CA LYS A 142 -21.91 5.40 16.14
C LYS A 142 -22.48 6.40 15.13
N SER A 143 -21.96 6.41 13.90
CA SER A 143 -22.42 7.33 12.85
C SER A 143 -23.80 6.92 12.31
N VAL A 144 -24.12 5.63 12.28
CA VAL A 144 -25.47 5.13 11.96
C VAL A 144 -26.48 5.54 13.04
N GLU A 145 -26.13 5.39 14.32
CA GLU A 145 -26.98 5.79 15.45
C GLU A 145 -27.28 7.30 15.45
N LYS A 146 -26.30 8.13 15.08
CA LYS A 146 -26.49 9.58 14.87
C LYS A 146 -27.28 9.91 13.60
N GLY A 147 -27.54 8.95 12.75
CA GLY A 147 -28.23 9.16 11.48
C GLY A 147 -27.40 9.83 10.39
N GLU A 148 -26.08 9.90 10.55
CA GLU A 148 -25.14 10.51 9.60
C GLU A 148 -24.94 9.67 8.34
N ILE A 149 -24.95 8.33 8.49
CA ILE A 149 -24.73 7.38 7.40
C ILE A 149 -25.77 6.25 7.41
N LEU A 150 -25.86 5.55 6.29
CA LEU A 150 -26.60 4.30 6.16
C LEU A 150 -25.83 3.13 6.79
N PRO A 151 -26.49 2.09 7.29
CA PRO A 151 -25.84 0.89 7.77
C PRO A 151 -24.96 0.25 6.70
N VAL A 152 -23.71 -0.05 7.08
CA VAL A 152 -22.72 -0.72 6.24
C VAL A 152 -21.84 -1.60 7.12
N ASP A 153 -21.44 -2.76 6.59
CA ASP A 153 -20.42 -3.61 7.22
C ASP A 153 -19.04 -3.01 6.97
N GLY A 154 -18.24 -2.84 8.04
CA GLY A 154 -16.92 -2.22 7.97
C GLY A 154 -15.92 -2.99 7.11
N LYS A 155 -15.99 -4.32 7.11
CA LYS A 155 -15.10 -5.15 6.26
C LYS A 155 -15.47 -4.99 4.79
N MET A 156 -16.77 -4.93 4.47
CA MET A 156 -17.24 -4.68 3.11
C MET A 156 -16.88 -3.27 2.63
N LEU A 157 -17.00 -2.27 3.49
CA LEU A 157 -16.55 -0.91 3.19
C LEU A 157 -15.06 -0.87 2.89
N PHE A 158 -14.25 -1.54 3.71
CA PHE A 158 -12.80 -1.67 3.48
C PHE A 158 -12.51 -2.35 2.13
N ILE A 159 -13.16 -3.48 1.82
CA ILE A 159 -12.99 -4.18 0.53
C ILE A 159 -13.33 -3.25 -0.64
N ASN A 160 -14.40 -2.47 -0.55
CA ASN A 160 -14.79 -1.53 -1.59
C ASN A 160 -13.71 -0.45 -1.80
N VAL A 161 -13.18 0.15 -0.74
CA VAL A 161 -12.09 1.13 -0.81
C VAL A 161 -10.84 0.51 -1.44
N MET A 162 -10.43 -0.67 -0.97
CA MET A 162 -9.27 -1.38 -1.51
C MET A 162 -9.46 -1.72 -3.00
N SER A 163 -10.62 -2.24 -3.38
CA SER A 163 -10.90 -2.61 -4.77
C SER A 163 -10.84 -1.40 -5.71
N LEU A 164 -11.43 -0.27 -5.33
CA LEU A 164 -11.43 0.93 -6.15
C LEU A 164 -10.03 1.54 -6.28
N ASN A 165 -9.30 1.65 -5.18
CA ASN A 165 -7.98 2.27 -5.18
C ASN A 165 -6.93 1.37 -5.84
N VAL A 166 -6.84 0.11 -5.43
CA VAL A 166 -5.79 -0.83 -5.85
C VAL A 166 -5.95 -1.25 -7.31
N PHE A 167 -7.18 -1.50 -7.76
CA PHE A 167 -7.44 -1.93 -9.14
C PHE A 167 -6.92 -0.92 -10.17
N THR A 168 -7.00 0.37 -9.86
CA THR A 168 -6.48 1.45 -10.72
C THR A 168 -5.03 1.20 -11.11
N PHE A 169 -4.18 0.78 -10.15
CA PHE A 169 -2.74 0.59 -10.39
C PHE A 169 -2.40 -0.78 -10.98
N ILE A 170 -3.16 -1.82 -10.63
CA ILE A 170 -2.99 -3.17 -11.22
C ILE A 170 -3.36 -3.15 -12.69
N ALA A 171 -4.50 -2.55 -13.01
CA ALA A 171 -5.04 -2.52 -14.37
C ALA A 171 -4.51 -1.37 -15.21
N TYR A 172 -3.68 -0.47 -14.66
CA TYR A 172 -3.22 0.75 -15.33
C TYR A 172 -2.74 0.53 -16.78
N PRO A 173 -1.84 -0.43 -17.08
CA PRO A 173 -1.35 -0.64 -18.44
C PRO A 173 -2.45 -1.09 -19.43
N LEU A 174 -3.43 -1.86 -18.93
CA LEU A 174 -4.57 -2.29 -19.73
C LEU A 174 -5.54 -1.13 -19.98
N LEU A 175 -5.82 -0.36 -18.92
CA LEU A 175 -6.72 0.81 -19.03
C LEU A 175 -6.14 1.88 -19.94
N GLU A 176 -4.83 2.15 -19.86
CA GLU A 176 -4.13 3.10 -20.74
C GLU A 176 -4.30 2.71 -22.21
N THR A 177 -4.19 1.42 -22.52
CA THR A 177 -4.41 0.91 -23.87
C THR A 177 -5.87 1.03 -24.33
N ALA A 178 -6.81 0.77 -23.41
CA ALA A 178 -8.25 0.71 -23.75
C ALA A 178 -8.94 2.09 -23.75
N MET A 179 -8.47 3.04 -22.94
CA MET A 179 -9.17 4.31 -22.67
C MET A 179 -8.49 5.54 -23.29
N GLY A 180 -7.33 5.37 -23.97
CA GLY A 180 -6.71 6.38 -24.81
C GLY A 180 -6.67 7.78 -24.20
N ASP A 181 -7.47 8.69 -24.77
CA ASP A 181 -7.45 10.12 -24.41
C ASP A 181 -7.74 10.42 -22.93
N LEU A 182 -8.53 9.59 -22.26
CA LEU A 182 -8.81 9.76 -20.82
C LEU A 182 -7.54 9.65 -19.98
N MET A 183 -6.58 8.85 -20.44
CA MET A 183 -5.34 8.54 -19.70
C MET A 183 -4.10 9.23 -20.32
N ALA A 184 -4.26 10.07 -21.32
CA ALA A 184 -3.17 10.79 -21.97
C ALA A 184 -2.39 11.68 -20.98
N ASP A 185 -3.08 12.26 -20.00
CA ASP A 185 -2.50 12.98 -18.88
C ASP A 185 -2.66 12.14 -17.60
N ARG A 186 -1.58 11.48 -17.19
CA ARG A 186 -1.56 10.58 -16.04
C ARG A 186 -1.94 11.29 -14.74
N GLU A 187 -1.44 12.49 -14.50
CA GLU A 187 -1.70 13.23 -13.25
C GLU A 187 -3.18 13.62 -13.15
N ARG A 188 -3.71 14.16 -14.26
CA ARG A 188 -5.13 14.48 -14.37
C ARG A 188 -6.03 13.26 -14.19
N PHE A 189 -5.70 12.15 -14.85
CA PHE A 189 -6.45 10.89 -14.71
C PHE A 189 -6.47 10.41 -13.26
N LEU A 190 -5.32 10.37 -12.59
CA LEU A 190 -5.23 9.91 -11.20
C LEU A 190 -5.99 10.84 -10.23
N ALA A 191 -5.96 12.17 -10.47
CA ALA A 191 -6.74 13.11 -9.68
C ALA A 191 -8.25 12.89 -9.83
N ILE A 192 -8.74 12.72 -11.08
CA ILE A 192 -10.15 12.41 -11.38
C ILE A 192 -10.52 11.08 -10.74
N ARG A 193 -9.70 10.04 -10.89
CA ARG A 193 -9.98 8.70 -10.36
C ARG A 193 -10.04 8.69 -8.84
N LYS A 194 -9.19 9.42 -8.16
CA LYS A 194 -9.24 9.59 -6.71
C LYS A 194 -10.56 10.23 -6.26
N ALA A 195 -10.97 11.33 -6.91
CA ALA A 195 -12.23 12.01 -6.61
C ALA A 195 -13.43 11.09 -6.82
N GLU A 196 -13.47 10.38 -7.94
CA GLU A 196 -14.53 9.40 -8.28
C GLU A 196 -14.60 8.27 -7.25
N ASN A 197 -13.46 7.70 -6.83
CA ASN A 197 -13.43 6.64 -5.82
C ASN A 197 -14.04 7.12 -4.49
N ILE A 198 -13.73 8.34 -4.07
CA ILE A 198 -14.31 8.96 -2.86
C ILE A 198 -15.81 9.12 -3.05
N GLU A 199 -16.26 9.67 -4.18
CA GLU A 199 -17.68 9.90 -4.45
C GLU A 199 -18.49 8.62 -4.47
N VAL A 200 -17.99 7.56 -5.11
CA VAL A 200 -18.64 6.24 -5.13
C VAL A 200 -18.82 5.68 -3.72
N ILE A 201 -17.80 5.75 -2.89
CA ILE A 201 -17.87 5.27 -1.50
C ILE A 201 -18.87 6.13 -0.70
N MET A 202 -18.78 7.47 -0.80
CA MET A 202 -19.66 8.37 -0.07
C MET A 202 -21.12 8.23 -0.51
N SER A 203 -21.39 8.11 -1.80
CA SER A 203 -22.74 7.93 -2.31
C SER A 203 -23.40 6.61 -1.85
N ARG A 204 -22.59 5.58 -1.54
CA ARG A 204 -23.08 4.30 -1.00
C ARG A 204 -23.52 4.41 0.46
N ILE A 205 -22.88 5.28 1.24
CA ILE A 205 -23.10 5.35 2.70
C ILE A 205 -23.92 6.57 3.14
N LEU A 206 -23.97 7.63 2.33
CA LEU A 206 -24.79 8.82 2.66
C LEU A 206 -26.28 8.56 2.41
N LYS A 207 -27.10 9.12 3.27
CA LYS A 207 -28.53 9.21 3.02
C LYS A 207 -28.78 10.19 1.86
N ARG A 208 -29.56 9.76 0.88
CA ARG A 208 -30.06 10.64 -0.19
C ARG A 208 -31.17 11.54 0.37
#